data_58fba2a49d122106d73f9b814f165929
#
_entry.id   58fba2a49d122106d73f9b814f165929
#
_cell.length_a   1.000
_cell.length_b   1.000
_cell.length_c   1.000
_cell.angle_alpha   90.00
_cell.angle_beta   90.00
_cell.angle_gamma   90.00
#
_symmetry.space_group_name_H-M   'P 1'
#
loop_
_entity.id
_entity.type
_entity.pdbx_description
1 polymer ?
#
loop_
_entity_poly.entity_id
_entity_poly.type
_entity_poly.pdbx_seq_one_letter_code
_entity_poly.pdbx_strand_id
1 'polypeptide(L)'
;MTSRRNVLQMAAWLSTSAALPTTLAAARPGTLLILGGTGFIGPHLTQEAQRRGWKVTHFNRGKTEADGVPGVETLIGDRKGKLDALRGRRWDAVVDDTGYIPKFVKMSAELLAPNVGYCLFISSISAYASFAKPNDEHSPTGTLSNPDIEEVTNDTYGPMKALCEHYSATAFNGRLSVVRPGYIVGPLDRSDRFTYWPVRASKGGEMLAPGTPRDPVQVIDVRDLTAWMMGLVESRTKGYFNADSPPGAFTMGELIAASQRATPGAGTTVTWVPEDFLAAHWKPEEVDLPPWSPMKGDTAGSSLTVVQAALKTGLRSRPLESTVRDTLAWFQTLPAERQAKLRAGLDPHKEADTLRAWHLENGKG
;
A
#
# COMPACT_ATOMS: atom_id res chain seq x y z
N MET A 1 70.60 -14.20 -54.50
CA MET A 1 69.84 -13.79 -55.70
C MET A 1 68.47 -13.46 -55.23
N THR A 2 68.19 -12.16 -55.03
CA THR A 2 67.16 -11.35 -55.68
C THR A 2 65.77 -11.95 -55.63
N SER A 3 64.74 -11.26 -55.15
CA SER A 3 64.21 -9.92 -55.44
C SER A 3 63.03 -9.64 -54.55
N ARG A 4 62.93 -8.63 -53.82
CA ARG A 4 62.21 -7.36 -53.88
C ARG A 4 60.78 -7.34 -54.44
N ARG A 5 59.87 -6.72 -53.59
CA ARG A 5 58.59 -6.03 -53.88
C ARG A 5 57.35 -6.89 -53.82
N ASN A 6 56.33 -6.55 -53.01
CA ASN A 6 55.58 -5.29 -53.01
C ASN A 6 54.88 -5.08 -51.68
N VAL A 7 55.07 -3.88 -51.16
CA VAL A 7 54.26 -3.28 -50.13
C VAL A 7 52.98 -2.77 -50.78
N LEU A 8 51.83 -3.28 -50.38
CA LEU A 8 50.52 -2.70 -50.66
C LEU A 8 49.89 -2.26 -49.35
N GLN A 9 49.85 -0.96 -49.18
CA GLN A 9 49.13 -0.26 -48.11
C GLN A 9 47.67 -0.47 -48.35
N MET A 10 46.99 -1.16 -47.39
CA MET A 10 45.53 -1.07 -47.20
C MET A 10 45.28 -0.14 -46.03
N ALA A 11 44.94 1.11 -46.33
CA ALA A 11 44.38 2.06 -45.37
C ALA A 11 43.00 1.58 -45.00
N ALA A 12 42.86 0.96 -43.80
CA ALA A 12 41.55 0.67 -43.19
C ALA A 12 40.98 1.97 -42.63
N TRP A 13 39.93 2.46 -43.25
CA TRP A 13 39.10 3.53 -42.72
C TRP A 13 38.31 2.97 -41.50
N LEU A 14 38.79 3.26 -40.32
CA LEU A 14 38.02 3.07 -39.09
C LEU A 14 36.96 4.18 -39.03
N SER A 15 35.78 3.87 -39.54
CA SER A 15 34.58 4.68 -39.29
C SER A 15 34.17 4.49 -37.82
N THR A 16 34.65 5.34 -36.94
CA THR A 16 34.14 5.47 -35.60
C THR A 16 32.72 6.08 -35.66
N SER A 17 31.72 5.23 -35.76
CA SER A 17 30.34 5.64 -35.50
C SER A 17 30.24 6.02 -34.02
N ALA A 18 30.37 7.30 -33.70
CA ALA A 18 30.02 7.83 -32.40
C ALA A 18 28.51 7.61 -32.22
N ALA A 19 28.15 6.56 -31.52
CA ALA A 19 26.80 6.39 -31.03
C ALA A 19 26.53 7.55 -30.06
N LEU A 20 25.83 8.57 -30.53
CA LEU A 20 25.25 9.60 -29.67
C LEU A 20 24.40 8.90 -28.62
N PRO A 21 24.59 9.17 -27.31
CA PRO A 21 23.69 8.67 -26.32
C PRO A 21 22.30 9.21 -26.69
N THR A 22 21.38 8.32 -27.05
CA THR A 22 19.96 8.63 -27.07
C THR A 22 19.57 8.97 -25.64
N THR A 23 19.64 10.26 -25.33
CA THR A 23 18.95 10.77 -24.14
C THR A 23 17.49 10.39 -24.35
N LEU A 24 17.02 9.36 -23.60
CA LEU A 24 15.59 9.18 -23.44
C LEU A 24 15.08 10.55 -22.97
N ALA A 25 14.40 11.24 -23.87
CA ALA A 25 13.71 12.47 -23.50
C ALA A 25 12.75 12.07 -22.39
N ALA A 26 13.03 12.54 -21.17
CA ALA A 26 12.13 12.35 -20.05
C ALA A 26 10.75 12.80 -20.52
N ALA A 27 9.79 11.88 -20.53
CA ALA A 27 8.43 12.19 -20.94
C ALA A 27 8.02 13.45 -20.18
N ARG A 28 7.57 14.49 -20.90
CA ARG A 28 7.16 15.74 -20.25
C ARG A 28 6.12 15.41 -19.22
N PRO A 29 6.32 15.81 -17.96
CA PRO A 29 5.35 15.53 -16.91
C PRO A 29 4.00 16.11 -17.31
N GLY A 30 2.97 15.30 -17.20
CA GLY A 30 1.63 15.63 -17.63
C GLY A 30 0.76 16.19 -16.48
N THR A 31 -0.55 16.13 -16.70
CA THR A 31 -1.57 16.53 -15.74
C THR A 31 -2.16 15.27 -15.07
N LEU A 32 -2.21 15.27 -13.74
CA LEU A 32 -2.72 14.17 -12.92
C LEU A 32 -3.96 14.62 -12.13
N LEU A 33 -5.05 13.89 -12.29
CA LEU A 33 -6.20 13.98 -11.39
C LEU A 33 -6.10 12.92 -10.30
N ILE A 34 -6.28 13.31 -9.04
CA ILE A 34 -6.42 12.38 -7.92
C ILE A 34 -7.86 12.50 -7.40
N LEU A 35 -8.64 11.42 -7.51
CA LEU A 35 -9.95 11.32 -6.86
C LEU A 35 -9.73 10.98 -5.39
N GLY A 36 -9.89 11.97 -4.51
CA GLY A 36 -9.49 11.94 -3.11
C GLY A 36 -8.37 12.93 -2.81
N GLY A 37 -7.18 12.42 -2.52
CA GLY A 37 -5.97 13.24 -2.35
C GLY A 37 -5.72 13.79 -0.94
N THR A 38 -6.67 13.64 0.00
CA THR A 38 -6.58 14.19 1.37
C THR A 38 -6.57 13.13 2.47
N GLY A 39 -6.60 11.85 2.10
CA GLY A 39 -6.47 10.72 3.01
C GLY A 39 -5.02 10.31 3.23
N PHE A 40 -4.80 9.07 3.67
CA PHE A 40 -3.47 8.54 3.97
C PHE A 40 -2.53 8.50 2.75
N ILE A 41 -2.99 7.90 1.64
CA ILE A 41 -2.19 7.73 0.42
C ILE A 41 -2.03 9.06 -0.33
N GLY A 42 -3.10 9.85 -0.37
CA GLY A 42 -3.20 11.04 -1.20
C GLY A 42 -2.08 12.06 -1.05
N PRO A 43 -1.70 12.50 0.16
CA PRO A 43 -0.60 13.43 0.37
C PRO A 43 0.74 12.89 -0.15
N HIS A 44 1.07 11.62 0.13
CA HIS A 44 2.30 10.99 -0.36
C HIS A 44 2.32 10.88 -1.89
N LEU A 45 1.21 10.47 -2.49
CA LEU A 45 1.08 10.39 -3.94
C LEU A 45 1.22 11.78 -4.58
N THR A 46 0.61 12.79 -3.98
CA THR A 46 0.67 14.17 -4.46
C THR A 46 2.09 14.72 -4.41
N GLN A 47 2.79 14.54 -3.29
CA GLN A 47 4.18 14.95 -3.14
C GLN A 47 5.09 14.25 -4.15
N GLU A 48 4.92 12.95 -4.33
CA GLU A 48 5.71 12.19 -5.30
C GLU A 48 5.44 12.62 -6.74
N ALA A 49 4.17 12.86 -7.10
CA ALA A 49 3.79 13.39 -8.42
C ALA A 49 4.41 14.77 -8.67
N GLN A 50 4.32 15.69 -7.69
CA GLN A 50 4.92 17.02 -7.80
C GLN A 50 6.45 16.95 -7.89
N ARG A 51 7.11 16.08 -7.11
CA ARG A 51 8.57 15.85 -7.20
C ARG A 51 9.01 15.41 -8.60
N ARG A 52 8.15 14.68 -9.30
CA ARG A 52 8.35 14.29 -10.72
C ARG A 52 7.89 15.34 -11.72
N GLY A 53 7.42 16.51 -11.24
CA GLY A 53 6.99 17.65 -12.04
C GLY A 53 5.56 17.56 -12.57
N TRP A 54 4.74 16.60 -12.15
CA TRP A 54 3.34 16.52 -12.56
C TRP A 54 2.52 17.68 -12.00
N LYS A 55 1.61 18.22 -12.82
CA LYS A 55 0.59 19.15 -12.35
C LYS A 55 -0.57 18.38 -11.79
N VAL A 56 -0.74 18.44 -10.47
CA VAL A 56 -1.76 17.67 -9.75
C VAL A 56 -3.02 18.51 -9.56
N THR A 57 -4.17 17.85 -9.75
CA THR A 57 -5.51 18.35 -9.41
C THR A 57 -6.17 17.34 -8.47
N HIS A 58 -6.70 17.77 -7.36
CA HIS A 58 -7.54 16.95 -6.48
C HIS A 58 -9.02 17.13 -6.81
N PHE A 59 -9.80 16.06 -6.63
CA PHE A 59 -11.26 16.13 -6.58
C PHE A 59 -11.73 15.49 -5.28
N ASN A 60 -12.32 16.30 -4.41
CA ASN A 60 -12.79 15.87 -3.09
C ASN A 60 -13.95 16.73 -2.59
N ARG A 61 -14.48 16.39 -1.40
CA ARG A 61 -15.65 17.05 -0.81
C ARG A 61 -15.34 18.37 -0.09
N GLY A 62 -14.07 18.77 0.02
CA GLY A 62 -13.64 19.97 0.77
C GLY A 62 -13.87 19.88 2.28
N LYS A 63 -14.08 18.68 2.84
CA LYS A 63 -14.40 18.50 4.27
C LYS A 63 -13.18 18.23 5.16
N THR A 64 -12.11 17.81 4.56
CA THR A 64 -10.84 17.57 5.25
C THR A 64 -9.90 18.67 4.80
N GLU A 65 -9.38 19.45 5.73
CA GLU A 65 -8.23 20.27 5.42
C GLU A 65 -7.18 19.33 4.85
N ALA A 66 -6.78 19.62 3.61
CA ALA A 66 -5.66 18.89 3.04
C ALA A 66 -4.52 19.11 4.03
N ASP A 67 -3.92 18.05 4.57
CA ASP A 67 -2.63 18.14 5.23
C ASP A 67 -1.67 18.68 4.17
N GLY A 68 -1.75 19.97 4.00
CA GLY A 68 -1.26 20.91 3.03
C GLY A 68 -0.19 20.41 2.09
N VAL A 69 -0.56 19.92 0.92
CA VAL A 69 0.38 19.95 -0.20
C VAL A 69 0.17 21.28 -0.93
N PRO A 70 1.06 22.28 -0.77
CA PRO A 70 0.90 23.57 -1.40
C PRO A 70 0.83 23.47 -2.92
N GLY A 71 0.07 24.37 -3.55
CA GLY A 71 0.04 24.50 -5.00
C GLY A 71 -0.81 23.47 -5.76
N VAL A 72 -1.70 22.72 -5.06
CA VAL A 72 -2.61 21.77 -5.68
C VAL A 72 -3.97 22.42 -5.94
N GLU A 73 -4.41 22.41 -7.21
CA GLU A 73 -5.78 22.78 -7.56
C GLU A 73 -6.75 21.77 -6.94
N THR A 74 -7.77 22.25 -6.23
CA THR A 74 -8.81 21.39 -5.67
C THR A 74 -10.16 21.69 -6.30
N LEU A 75 -10.74 20.68 -6.94
CA LEU A 75 -12.09 20.70 -7.45
C LEU A 75 -13.04 20.13 -6.40
N ILE A 76 -13.99 20.93 -5.97
CA ILE A 76 -14.97 20.52 -4.96
C ILE A 76 -16.15 19.82 -5.62
N GLY A 77 -16.47 18.61 -5.12
CA GLY A 77 -17.58 17.80 -5.59
C GLY A 77 -17.77 16.56 -4.73
N ASP A 78 -18.74 15.74 -5.09
CA ASP A 78 -18.98 14.46 -4.41
C ASP A 78 -19.24 13.36 -5.45
N ARG A 79 -18.58 12.22 -5.31
CA ARG A 79 -18.79 11.04 -6.18
C ARG A 79 -20.26 10.58 -6.20
N LYS A 80 -21.02 10.89 -5.17
CA LYS A 80 -22.47 10.64 -5.05
C LYS A 80 -23.31 11.51 -6.00
N GLY A 81 -22.80 11.79 -7.20
CA GLY A 81 -23.52 12.47 -8.28
C GLY A 81 -23.18 13.95 -8.48
N LYS A 82 -22.32 14.57 -7.65
CA LYS A 82 -21.86 15.95 -7.83
C LYS A 82 -20.51 15.99 -8.55
N LEU A 83 -20.50 15.59 -9.84
CA LEU A 83 -19.30 15.44 -10.66
C LEU A 83 -19.07 16.61 -11.64
N ASP A 84 -19.85 17.67 -11.57
CA ASP A 84 -19.87 18.76 -12.58
C ASP A 84 -18.51 19.45 -12.73
N ALA A 85 -17.76 19.57 -11.65
CA ALA A 85 -16.39 20.14 -11.67
C ALA A 85 -15.40 19.34 -12.51
N LEU A 86 -15.69 18.08 -12.84
CA LEU A 86 -14.87 17.22 -13.70
C LEU A 86 -15.26 17.29 -15.18
N ARG A 87 -16.47 17.80 -15.50
CA ARG A 87 -17.00 17.81 -16.87
C ARG A 87 -16.18 18.71 -17.81
N GLY A 88 -15.91 18.21 -19.02
CA GLY A 88 -15.19 18.94 -20.06
C GLY A 88 -13.70 19.12 -19.81
N ARG A 89 -13.18 18.69 -18.67
CA ARG A 89 -11.73 18.75 -18.34
C ARG A 89 -10.99 17.52 -18.85
N ARG A 90 -9.70 17.68 -19.06
CA ARG A 90 -8.82 16.61 -19.55
C ARG A 90 -7.61 16.45 -18.66
N TRP A 91 -7.18 15.20 -18.46
CA TRP A 91 -5.95 14.86 -17.77
C TRP A 91 -5.21 13.75 -18.50
N ASP A 92 -3.88 13.76 -18.39
CA ASP A 92 -3.04 12.67 -18.94
C ASP A 92 -3.27 11.37 -18.18
N ALA A 93 -3.50 11.47 -16.85
CA ALA A 93 -3.80 10.33 -16.00
C ALA A 93 -4.77 10.69 -14.86
N VAL A 94 -5.47 9.68 -14.36
CA VAL A 94 -6.23 9.72 -13.10
C VAL A 94 -5.78 8.61 -12.18
N VAL A 95 -5.64 8.92 -10.88
CA VAL A 95 -5.52 7.94 -9.80
C VAL A 95 -6.79 8.00 -8.95
N ASP A 96 -7.46 6.87 -8.84
CA ASP A 96 -8.64 6.73 -7.98
C ASP A 96 -8.27 6.15 -6.63
N ASP A 97 -8.12 7.02 -5.62
CA ASP A 97 -7.77 6.70 -4.22
C ASP A 97 -9.00 6.51 -3.31
N THR A 98 -10.20 6.76 -3.83
CA THR A 98 -11.43 6.74 -3.01
C THR A 98 -12.55 5.89 -3.59
N GLY A 99 -12.19 4.89 -4.37
CA GLY A 99 -13.13 3.96 -5.01
C GLY A 99 -13.63 2.87 -4.06
N TYR A 100 -14.66 3.14 -3.26
CA TYR A 100 -15.23 2.17 -2.32
C TYR A 100 -16.59 1.62 -2.78
N ILE A 101 -17.47 2.45 -3.31
CA ILE A 101 -18.85 2.07 -3.68
C ILE A 101 -18.94 1.93 -5.19
N PRO A 102 -19.26 0.74 -5.71
CA PRO A 102 -19.21 0.41 -7.14
C PRO A 102 -19.99 1.37 -8.03
N LYS A 103 -21.22 1.71 -7.66
CA LYS A 103 -22.08 2.66 -8.37
C LYS A 103 -21.40 4.00 -8.62
N PHE A 104 -20.71 4.55 -7.61
CA PHE A 104 -20.05 5.85 -7.73
C PHE A 104 -18.73 5.77 -8.49
N VAL A 105 -18.03 4.62 -8.40
CA VAL A 105 -16.86 4.35 -9.24
C VAL A 105 -17.28 4.27 -10.72
N LYS A 106 -18.35 3.53 -11.04
CA LYS A 106 -18.91 3.45 -12.39
C LYS A 106 -19.19 4.84 -12.97
N MET A 107 -19.95 5.66 -12.24
CA MET A 107 -20.32 7.03 -12.68
C MET A 107 -19.10 7.90 -12.97
N SER A 108 -18.10 7.90 -12.08
CA SER A 108 -16.91 8.72 -12.28
C SER A 108 -15.99 8.17 -13.36
N ALA A 109 -15.85 6.84 -13.49
CA ALA A 109 -15.04 6.21 -14.53
C ALA A 109 -15.63 6.45 -15.93
N GLU A 110 -16.94 6.30 -16.11
CA GLU A 110 -17.63 6.59 -17.38
C GLU A 110 -17.49 8.07 -17.79
N LEU A 111 -17.60 9.00 -16.83
CA LEU A 111 -17.42 10.42 -17.08
C LEU A 111 -15.98 10.77 -17.51
N LEU A 112 -14.97 10.16 -16.86
CA LEU A 112 -13.58 10.50 -17.06
C LEU A 112 -12.94 9.79 -18.27
N ALA A 113 -13.33 8.56 -18.55
CA ALA A 113 -12.68 7.72 -19.56
C ALA A 113 -12.53 8.36 -20.95
N PRO A 114 -13.49 9.16 -21.49
CA PRO A 114 -13.32 9.84 -22.76
C PRO A 114 -12.24 10.94 -22.77
N ASN A 115 -11.91 11.50 -21.61
CA ASN A 115 -11.07 12.67 -21.46
C ASN A 115 -9.78 12.43 -20.66
N VAL A 116 -9.49 11.18 -20.27
CA VAL A 116 -8.32 10.79 -19.50
C VAL A 116 -7.53 9.73 -20.25
N GLY A 117 -6.22 9.95 -20.38
CA GLY A 117 -5.34 9.08 -21.13
C GLY A 117 -5.06 7.73 -20.46
N TYR A 118 -4.99 7.68 -19.13
CA TYR A 118 -4.64 6.49 -18.35
C TYR A 118 -5.29 6.55 -16.96
N CYS A 119 -5.69 5.39 -16.44
CA CYS A 119 -6.25 5.25 -15.08
C CYS A 119 -5.39 4.32 -14.22
N LEU A 120 -5.17 4.69 -12.96
CA LEU A 120 -4.71 3.79 -11.93
C LEU A 120 -5.79 3.73 -10.85
N PHE A 121 -6.33 2.53 -10.63
CA PHE A 121 -7.33 2.28 -9.60
C PHE A 121 -6.68 1.62 -8.39
N ILE A 122 -6.79 2.24 -7.21
CA ILE A 122 -6.31 1.66 -5.96
C ILE A 122 -7.40 0.77 -5.39
N SER A 123 -7.19 -0.53 -5.50
CA SER A 123 -8.04 -1.58 -4.95
C SER A 123 -7.53 -2.04 -3.57
N SER A 124 -7.61 -3.33 -3.30
CA SER A 124 -7.11 -4.00 -2.08
C SER A 124 -6.94 -5.49 -2.34
N ILE A 125 -6.02 -6.15 -1.64
CA ILE A 125 -5.99 -7.62 -1.59
C ILE A 125 -7.29 -8.19 -1.02
N SER A 126 -8.05 -7.42 -0.22
CA SER A 126 -9.37 -7.84 0.27
C SER A 126 -10.37 -8.13 -0.85
N ALA A 127 -10.08 -7.75 -2.11
CA ALA A 127 -10.89 -8.12 -3.26
C ALA A 127 -10.92 -9.64 -3.52
N TYR A 128 -9.95 -10.40 -3.01
CA TYR A 128 -9.94 -11.86 -3.15
C TYR A 128 -11.05 -12.54 -2.35
N ALA A 129 -11.55 -13.64 -2.89
CA ALA A 129 -12.65 -14.40 -2.30
C ALA A 129 -12.25 -15.22 -1.06
N SER A 130 -10.96 -15.55 -0.90
CA SER A 130 -10.46 -16.37 0.20
C SER A 130 -8.98 -16.10 0.45
N PHE A 131 -8.56 -16.27 1.70
CA PHE A 131 -7.16 -16.21 2.13
C PHE A 131 -6.67 -17.54 2.72
N ALA A 132 -7.39 -18.63 2.53
CA ALA A 132 -6.96 -19.96 2.96
C ALA A 132 -5.70 -20.45 2.23
N LYS A 133 -5.34 -19.82 1.12
CA LYS A 133 -4.12 -20.06 0.33
C LYS A 133 -3.53 -18.72 -0.13
N PRO A 134 -2.23 -18.69 -0.47
CA PRO A 134 -1.63 -17.51 -1.11
C PRO A 134 -2.38 -17.09 -2.37
N ASN A 135 -2.65 -15.80 -2.51
CA ASN A 135 -3.29 -15.23 -3.69
C ASN A 135 -2.26 -14.65 -4.66
N ASP A 136 -2.52 -14.78 -5.95
CA ASP A 136 -1.90 -14.05 -7.04
C ASP A 136 -2.95 -13.20 -7.78
N GLU A 137 -2.55 -12.45 -8.80
CA GLU A 137 -3.44 -11.55 -9.54
C GLU A 137 -4.55 -12.27 -10.32
N HIS A 138 -4.46 -13.59 -10.51
CA HIS A 138 -5.44 -14.46 -11.18
C HIS A 138 -6.38 -15.18 -10.22
N SER A 139 -6.13 -15.08 -8.92
CA SER A 139 -6.96 -15.70 -7.89
C SER A 139 -8.39 -15.14 -7.91
N PRO A 140 -9.41 -15.97 -7.63
CA PRO A 140 -10.81 -15.55 -7.62
C PRO A 140 -11.05 -14.37 -6.69
N THR A 141 -11.89 -13.43 -7.13
CA THR A 141 -12.34 -12.29 -6.32
C THR A 141 -13.72 -12.51 -5.75
N GLY A 142 -14.01 -11.82 -4.64
CA GLY A 142 -15.32 -11.85 -4.01
C GLY A 142 -16.42 -11.26 -4.90
N THR A 143 -17.64 -11.69 -4.69
CA THR A 143 -18.83 -11.25 -5.43
C THR A 143 -19.90 -10.73 -4.48
N LEU A 144 -20.67 -9.72 -4.92
CA LEU A 144 -21.81 -9.20 -4.18
C LEU A 144 -23.08 -9.92 -4.60
N SER A 145 -23.93 -10.30 -3.67
CA SER A 145 -25.29 -10.77 -3.94
C SER A 145 -26.18 -9.64 -4.46
N ASN A 146 -25.94 -8.42 -3.97
CA ASN A 146 -26.61 -7.21 -4.46
C ASN A 146 -25.53 -6.18 -4.90
N PRO A 147 -25.39 -5.93 -6.23
CA PRO A 147 -24.38 -4.98 -6.75
C PRO A 147 -24.68 -3.53 -6.41
N ASP A 148 -25.89 -3.19 -5.99
CA ASP A 148 -26.31 -1.82 -5.67
C ASP A 148 -26.11 -1.47 -4.19
N ILE A 149 -25.58 -2.38 -3.38
CA ILE A 149 -25.30 -2.12 -1.95
C ILE A 149 -24.32 -0.97 -1.79
N GLU A 150 -24.62 -0.02 -0.89
CA GLU A 150 -23.76 1.13 -0.58
C GLU A 150 -23.11 1.03 0.80
N GLU A 151 -23.53 0.07 1.63
CA GLU A 151 -22.99 -0.13 2.96
C GLU A 151 -21.67 -0.89 2.91
N VAL A 152 -20.61 -0.25 3.41
CA VAL A 152 -19.27 -0.84 3.49
C VAL A 152 -19.09 -1.48 4.87
N THR A 153 -19.05 -2.80 4.89
CA THR A 153 -18.78 -3.63 6.07
C THR A 153 -17.55 -4.51 5.81
N ASN A 154 -17.09 -5.27 6.78
CA ASN A 154 -16.01 -6.23 6.56
C ASN A 154 -16.36 -7.25 5.45
N ASP A 155 -17.62 -7.68 5.35
CA ASP A 155 -18.08 -8.66 4.37
C ASP A 155 -18.26 -8.07 2.97
N THR A 156 -18.67 -6.80 2.88
CA THR A 156 -18.96 -6.16 1.59
C THR A 156 -17.77 -5.44 0.99
N TYR A 157 -16.80 -5.01 1.80
CA TYR A 157 -15.66 -4.21 1.35
C TYR A 157 -14.87 -4.87 0.22
N GLY A 158 -14.45 -6.12 0.40
CA GLY A 158 -13.68 -6.86 -0.60
C GLY A 158 -14.44 -7.06 -1.92
N PRO A 159 -15.64 -7.64 -1.89
CA PRO A 159 -16.49 -7.78 -3.09
C PRO A 159 -16.83 -6.45 -3.75
N MET A 160 -17.02 -5.36 -3.00
CA MET A 160 -17.21 -4.02 -3.57
C MET A 160 -15.96 -3.54 -4.32
N LYS A 161 -14.76 -3.75 -3.76
CA LYS A 161 -13.51 -3.40 -4.44
C LYS A 161 -13.37 -4.17 -5.76
N ALA A 162 -13.67 -5.47 -5.77
CA ALA A 162 -13.66 -6.29 -6.98
C ALA A 162 -14.63 -5.76 -8.06
N LEU A 163 -15.83 -5.35 -7.67
CA LEU A 163 -16.80 -4.76 -8.59
C LEU A 163 -16.37 -3.36 -9.08
N CYS A 164 -15.72 -2.56 -8.23
CA CYS A 164 -15.11 -1.29 -8.63
C CYS A 164 -14.01 -1.48 -9.69
N GLU A 165 -13.16 -2.51 -9.52
CA GLU A 165 -12.15 -2.89 -10.52
C GLU A 165 -12.80 -3.18 -11.87
N HIS A 166 -13.87 -3.99 -11.87
CA HIS A 166 -14.61 -4.34 -13.07
C HIS A 166 -15.16 -3.10 -13.79
N TYR A 167 -15.81 -2.18 -13.09
CA TYR A 167 -16.35 -0.96 -13.70
C TYR A 167 -15.25 -0.03 -14.23
N SER A 168 -14.14 0.09 -13.52
CA SER A 168 -12.99 0.86 -13.98
C SER A 168 -12.36 0.23 -15.23
N ALA A 169 -12.20 -1.10 -15.25
CA ALA A 169 -11.66 -1.82 -16.40
C ALA A 169 -12.55 -1.69 -17.64
N THR A 170 -13.86 -1.79 -17.45
CA THR A 170 -14.85 -1.62 -18.55
C THR A 170 -14.79 -0.21 -19.12
N ALA A 171 -14.80 0.83 -18.27
CA ALA A 171 -14.81 2.22 -18.74
C ALA A 171 -13.52 2.59 -19.47
N PHE A 172 -12.35 2.26 -18.89
CA PHE A 172 -11.05 2.65 -19.45
C PHE A 172 -10.52 1.72 -20.54
N ASN A 173 -11.16 0.58 -20.80
CA ASN A 173 -10.89 -0.33 -21.91
C ASN A 173 -9.40 -0.54 -22.21
N GLY A 174 -8.70 -1.20 -21.30
CA GLY A 174 -7.25 -1.52 -21.44
C GLY A 174 -6.30 -0.36 -21.21
N ARG A 175 -6.75 0.80 -20.74
CA ARG A 175 -5.89 1.93 -20.31
C ARG A 175 -5.86 2.05 -18.79
N LEU A 176 -5.70 0.92 -18.11
CA LEU A 176 -5.87 0.80 -16.66
C LEU A 176 -4.77 -0.05 -16.03
N SER A 177 -4.29 0.37 -14.86
CA SER A 177 -3.72 -0.49 -13.83
C SER A 177 -4.64 -0.57 -12.63
N VAL A 178 -4.82 -1.78 -12.13
CA VAL A 178 -5.43 -2.04 -10.82
C VAL A 178 -4.33 -2.43 -9.85
N VAL A 179 -4.22 -1.68 -8.78
CA VAL A 179 -3.26 -1.95 -7.70
C VAL A 179 -4.04 -2.48 -6.49
N ARG A 180 -3.70 -3.68 -6.03
CA ARG A 180 -4.27 -4.33 -4.84
C ARG A 180 -3.22 -4.31 -3.72
N PRO A 181 -3.14 -3.24 -2.91
CA PRO A 181 -2.23 -3.21 -1.79
C PRO A 181 -2.72 -4.12 -0.65
N GLY A 182 -1.75 -4.65 0.12
CA GLY A 182 -1.99 -5.27 1.41
C GLY A 182 -2.08 -4.23 2.53
N TYR A 183 -1.42 -4.47 3.67
CA TYR A 183 -1.35 -3.49 4.73
C TYR A 183 -0.44 -2.33 4.34
N ILE A 184 -1.05 -1.20 3.96
CA ILE A 184 -0.33 0.05 3.72
C ILE A 184 0.02 0.64 5.08
N VAL A 185 1.31 0.95 5.29
CA VAL A 185 1.86 1.41 6.56
C VAL A 185 2.75 2.63 6.35
N GLY A 186 3.09 3.33 7.44
CA GLY A 186 4.00 4.48 7.36
C GLY A 186 3.41 5.76 7.94
N PRO A 187 4.13 6.90 7.82
CA PRO A 187 3.64 8.20 8.27
C PRO A 187 2.29 8.55 7.65
N LEU A 188 1.42 9.21 8.42
CA LEU A 188 0.04 9.58 8.10
C LEU A 188 -0.98 8.41 8.15
N ASP A 189 -0.60 7.18 8.49
CA ASP A 189 -1.56 6.10 8.74
C ASP A 189 -2.37 6.39 10.01
N ARG A 190 -3.63 6.75 9.81
CA ARG A 190 -4.55 7.07 10.91
C ARG A 190 -5.24 5.83 11.50
N SER A 191 -4.98 4.64 10.95
CA SER A 191 -5.57 3.39 11.46
C SER A 191 -4.91 2.89 12.74
N ASP A 192 -3.65 3.24 12.95
CA ASP A 192 -2.75 2.81 14.01
C ASP A 192 -2.42 1.30 14.03
N ARG A 193 -2.88 0.52 13.06
CA ARG A 193 -2.68 -0.93 13.05
C ARG A 193 -1.20 -1.32 13.10
N PHE A 194 -0.36 -0.63 12.32
CA PHE A 194 1.09 -0.81 12.35
C PHE A 194 1.75 0.07 13.44
N THR A 195 1.26 1.29 13.62
CA THR A 195 1.77 2.27 14.60
C THR A 195 1.71 1.73 16.02
N TYR A 196 0.75 0.84 16.32
CA TYR A 196 0.65 0.16 17.61
C TYR A 196 1.97 -0.45 18.06
N TRP A 197 2.71 -1.14 17.20
CA TRP A 197 3.89 -1.92 17.58
C TRP A 197 5.02 -1.04 18.13
N PRO A 198 5.53 -0.02 17.42
CA PRO A 198 6.56 0.85 17.99
C PRO A 198 6.04 1.70 19.15
N VAL A 199 4.78 2.10 19.17
CA VAL A 199 4.19 2.83 20.31
C VAL A 199 4.07 1.93 21.53
N ARG A 200 3.65 0.68 21.38
CA ARG A 200 3.63 -0.27 22.49
C ARG A 200 5.05 -0.53 23.03
N ALA A 201 6.00 -0.75 22.12
CA ALA A 201 7.40 -0.93 22.51
C ALA A 201 7.97 0.28 23.26
N SER A 202 7.54 1.50 22.96
CA SER A 202 8.02 2.70 23.66
C SER A 202 7.56 2.84 25.11
N LYS A 203 6.53 2.08 25.51
CA LYS A 203 5.97 2.11 26.88
C LYS A 203 6.76 1.27 27.88
N GLY A 204 7.66 0.42 27.40
CA GLY A 204 8.44 -0.48 28.26
C GLY A 204 7.63 -1.63 28.86
N GLY A 205 8.23 -2.33 29.80
CA GLY A 205 7.64 -3.48 30.48
C GLY A 205 7.46 -4.69 29.57
N GLU A 206 6.67 -5.66 30.01
CA GLU A 206 6.39 -6.87 29.25
C GLU A 206 5.34 -6.62 28.19
N MET A 207 5.66 -6.97 26.95
CA MET A 207 4.83 -6.80 25.77
C MET A 207 4.45 -8.16 25.20
N LEU A 208 3.17 -8.37 24.94
CA LEU A 208 2.68 -9.54 24.23
C LEU A 208 2.98 -9.44 22.73
N ALA A 209 3.57 -10.50 22.18
CA ALA A 209 3.66 -10.72 20.74
C ALA A 209 2.92 -11.99 20.36
N PRO A 210 2.03 -11.95 19.35
CA PRO A 210 1.24 -13.11 18.96
C PRO A 210 2.04 -14.09 18.11
N GLY A 211 1.70 -15.36 18.20
CA GLY A 211 2.28 -16.42 17.38
C GLY A 211 3.74 -16.70 17.69
N THR A 212 4.59 -16.65 16.67
CA THR A 212 6.03 -16.90 16.76
C THR A 212 6.85 -15.80 16.11
N PRO A 213 8.16 -15.66 16.48
CA PRO A 213 9.06 -14.71 15.80
C PRO A 213 9.21 -14.95 14.30
N ARG A 214 8.90 -16.15 13.82
CA ARG A 214 9.07 -16.55 12.41
C ARG A 214 7.81 -16.37 11.57
N ASP A 215 6.69 -16.01 12.18
CA ASP A 215 5.45 -15.80 11.45
C ASP A 215 5.64 -14.69 10.41
N PRO A 216 5.32 -14.94 9.13
CA PRO A 216 5.47 -13.94 8.10
C PRO A 216 4.47 -12.81 8.28
N VAL A 217 4.91 -11.60 7.97
CA VAL A 217 4.05 -10.43 7.84
C VAL A 217 4.30 -9.75 6.50
N GLN A 218 3.25 -9.24 5.87
CA GLN A 218 3.36 -8.43 4.66
C GLN A 218 2.86 -7.03 4.92
N VAL A 219 3.67 -6.04 4.58
CA VAL A 219 3.34 -4.62 4.66
C VAL A 219 3.97 -3.87 3.49
N ILE A 220 3.33 -2.81 3.04
CA ILE A 220 3.89 -1.89 2.06
C ILE A 220 3.96 -0.48 2.63
N ASP A 221 5.15 0.11 2.66
CA ASP A 221 5.30 1.52 3.05
C ASP A 221 4.61 2.41 2.01
N VAL A 222 3.77 3.32 2.47
CA VAL A 222 3.00 4.23 1.61
C VAL A 222 3.88 5.00 0.63
N ARG A 223 5.11 5.33 1.01
CA ARG A 223 6.07 6.06 0.17
C ARG A 223 6.61 5.18 -0.96
N ASP A 224 6.84 3.90 -0.70
CA ASP A 224 7.27 2.93 -1.71
C ASP A 224 6.12 2.62 -2.68
N LEU A 225 4.92 2.44 -2.13
CA LEU A 225 3.70 2.25 -2.90
C LEU A 225 3.46 3.43 -3.86
N THR A 226 3.50 4.67 -3.36
CA THR A 226 3.21 5.86 -4.16
C THR A 226 4.30 6.14 -5.19
N ALA A 227 5.57 5.93 -4.86
CA ALA A 227 6.68 6.06 -5.79
C ALA A 227 6.57 5.07 -6.96
N TRP A 228 6.21 3.81 -6.66
CA TRP A 228 6.00 2.79 -7.68
C TRP A 228 4.74 3.05 -8.51
N MET A 229 3.63 3.44 -7.89
CA MET A 229 2.40 3.82 -8.60
C MET A 229 2.64 4.94 -9.61
N MET A 230 3.43 5.95 -9.25
CA MET A 230 3.82 6.99 -10.21
C MET A 230 4.65 6.44 -11.37
N GLY A 231 5.50 5.45 -11.14
CA GLY A 231 6.19 4.73 -12.21
C GLY A 231 5.23 4.02 -13.18
N LEU A 232 4.16 3.39 -12.67
CA LEU A 232 3.11 2.79 -13.51
C LEU A 232 2.35 3.85 -14.33
N VAL A 233 2.07 5.01 -13.72
CA VAL A 233 1.40 6.14 -14.39
C VAL A 233 2.28 6.68 -15.54
N GLU A 234 3.57 6.89 -15.30
CA GLU A 234 4.52 7.40 -16.29
C GLU A 234 4.72 6.46 -17.47
N SER A 235 4.86 5.17 -17.19
CA SER A 235 5.02 4.13 -18.20
C SER A 235 3.71 3.68 -18.85
N ARG A 236 2.56 4.13 -18.30
CA ARG A 236 1.21 3.66 -18.67
C ARG A 236 1.13 2.13 -18.67
N THR A 237 1.79 1.51 -17.70
CA THR A 237 1.78 0.05 -17.52
C THR A 237 0.36 -0.41 -17.22
N LYS A 238 -0.05 -1.52 -17.84
CA LYS A 238 -1.42 -2.03 -17.75
C LYS A 238 -1.43 -3.36 -17.00
N GLY A 239 -2.51 -3.64 -16.28
CA GLY A 239 -2.69 -4.94 -15.62
C GLY A 239 -3.17 -4.84 -14.19
N TYR A 240 -3.16 -5.99 -13.52
CA TYR A 240 -3.47 -6.13 -12.11
C TYR A 240 -2.19 -6.42 -11.36
N PHE A 241 -2.04 -5.84 -10.18
CA PHE A 241 -0.81 -5.94 -9.40
C PHE A 241 -1.13 -6.02 -7.91
N ASN A 242 -0.68 -7.07 -7.26
CA ASN A 242 -0.60 -7.11 -5.80
C ASN A 242 0.57 -6.25 -5.35
N ALA A 243 0.33 -5.33 -4.41
CA ALA A 243 1.33 -4.40 -3.94
C ALA A 243 1.59 -4.59 -2.43
N ASP A 244 2.59 -5.39 -2.14
CA ASP A 244 3.02 -5.67 -0.77
C ASP A 244 4.53 -5.98 -0.74
N SER A 245 5.11 -6.22 0.44
CA SER A 245 6.44 -6.81 0.53
C SER A 245 6.44 -8.24 -0.04
N PRO A 246 7.57 -8.73 -0.56
CA PRO A 246 7.66 -10.14 -0.96
C PRO A 246 7.30 -11.08 0.19
N PRO A 247 6.61 -12.21 -0.07
CA PRO A 247 6.35 -13.21 0.96
C PRO A 247 7.64 -13.64 1.68
N GLY A 248 7.63 -13.62 3.01
CA GLY A 248 8.80 -13.98 3.83
C GLY A 248 9.92 -12.93 3.88
N ALA A 249 9.75 -11.76 3.26
CA ALA A 249 10.72 -10.66 3.38
C ALA A 249 10.74 -10.06 4.78
N PHE A 250 9.63 -10.13 5.50
CA PHE A 250 9.50 -9.64 6.87
C PHE A 250 8.81 -10.67 7.75
N THR A 251 9.21 -10.70 9.02
CA THR A 251 8.61 -11.55 10.05
C THR A 251 8.10 -10.70 11.21
N MET A 252 7.23 -11.29 12.03
CA MET A 252 6.76 -10.63 13.25
C MET A 252 7.92 -10.34 14.21
N GLY A 253 8.90 -11.24 14.30
CA GLY A 253 10.10 -11.03 15.10
C GLY A 253 10.92 -9.82 14.64
N GLU A 254 11.07 -9.62 13.33
CA GLU A 254 11.75 -8.45 12.77
C GLU A 254 10.99 -7.15 13.05
N LEU A 255 9.65 -7.16 12.96
CA LEU A 255 8.83 -6.01 13.31
C LEU A 255 8.98 -5.61 14.77
N ILE A 256 8.91 -6.59 15.69
CA ILE A 256 9.10 -6.37 17.13
C ILE A 256 10.52 -5.87 17.42
N ALA A 257 11.55 -6.51 16.87
CA ALA A 257 12.92 -6.09 17.04
C ALA A 257 13.19 -4.67 16.49
N ALA A 258 12.61 -4.33 15.33
CA ALA A 258 12.70 -2.98 14.79
C ALA A 258 12.01 -1.94 15.69
N SER A 259 10.86 -2.32 16.28
CA SER A 259 10.14 -1.46 17.23
C SER A 259 10.95 -1.20 18.50
N GLN A 260 11.61 -2.24 19.06
CA GLN A 260 12.51 -2.09 20.21
C GLN A 260 13.72 -1.23 19.88
N ARG A 261 14.34 -1.40 18.70
CA ARG A 261 15.47 -0.55 18.27
C ARG A 261 15.08 0.92 18.05
N ALA A 262 13.85 1.17 17.63
CA ALA A 262 13.32 2.53 17.47
C ALA A 262 13.04 3.23 18.81
N THR A 263 13.02 2.48 19.92
CA THR A 263 12.70 2.97 21.28
C THR A 263 13.77 2.56 22.29
N PRO A 264 15.05 2.93 22.06
CA PRO A 264 16.14 2.54 22.94
C PRO A 264 15.90 3.10 24.36
N GLY A 265 16.13 2.27 25.38
CA GLY A 265 15.96 2.66 26.79
C GLY A 265 14.54 2.48 27.35
N ALA A 266 13.56 2.08 26.56
CA ALA A 266 12.21 1.78 27.06
C ALA A 266 12.17 0.54 27.97
N GLY A 267 13.15 -0.38 27.85
CA GLY A 267 13.21 -1.60 28.68
C GLY A 267 12.10 -2.61 28.38
N THR A 268 11.65 -2.67 27.13
CA THR A 268 10.59 -3.57 26.70
C THR A 268 11.12 -5.00 26.56
N THR A 269 10.54 -5.93 27.31
CA THR A 269 10.69 -7.38 27.14
C THR A 269 9.51 -7.93 26.33
N VAL A 270 9.71 -9.06 25.66
CA VAL A 270 8.68 -9.63 24.74
C VAL A 270 8.34 -11.05 25.16
N THR A 271 7.06 -11.30 25.38
CA THR A 271 6.53 -12.64 25.59
C THR A 271 5.71 -13.06 24.37
N TRP A 272 6.18 -14.13 23.72
CA TRP A 272 5.49 -14.74 22.58
C TRP A 272 4.38 -15.65 23.08
N VAL A 273 3.14 -15.36 22.66
CA VAL A 273 1.97 -16.11 23.03
C VAL A 273 1.46 -16.84 21.78
N PRO A 274 1.48 -18.20 21.79
CA PRO A 274 1.08 -18.99 20.62
C PRO A 274 -0.38 -18.74 20.22
N GLU A 275 -0.64 -18.85 18.91
CA GLU A 275 -1.97 -18.69 18.31
C GLU A 275 -3.04 -19.53 19.01
N ASP A 276 -2.73 -20.80 19.32
CA ASP A 276 -3.68 -21.71 19.96
C ASP A 276 -4.10 -21.22 21.37
N PHE A 277 -3.17 -20.63 22.11
CA PHE A 277 -3.49 -20.02 23.41
C PHE A 277 -4.40 -18.80 23.23
N LEU A 278 -4.07 -17.91 22.27
CA LEU A 278 -4.89 -16.73 21.99
C LEU A 278 -6.31 -17.15 21.55
N ALA A 279 -6.42 -18.13 20.68
CA ALA A 279 -7.72 -18.65 20.21
C ALA A 279 -8.56 -19.29 21.32
N ALA A 280 -7.92 -19.86 22.34
CA ALA A 280 -8.61 -20.43 23.51
C ALA A 280 -9.11 -19.36 24.51
N HIS A 281 -8.47 -18.18 24.55
CA HIS A 281 -8.74 -17.13 25.55
C HIS A 281 -9.42 -15.89 24.97
N TRP A 282 -9.41 -15.71 23.64
CA TRP A 282 -9.99 -14.56 22.98
C TRP A 282 -11.11 -14.99 22.05
N LYS A 283 -12.07 -14.09 21.85
CA LYS A 283 -13.08 -14.30 20.82
C LYS A 283 -12.44 -14.13 19.44
N PRO A 284 -12.94 -14.81 18.39
CA PRO A 284 -12.36 -14.73 17.04
C PRO A 284 -12.17 -13.30 16.52
N GLU A 285 -13.14 -12.42 16.77
CA GLU A 285 -13.11 -11.01 16.37
C GLU A 285 -12.09 -10.16 17.14
N GLU A 286 -11.53 -10.69 18.22
CA GLU A 286 -10.53 -10.00 19.05
C GLU A 286 -9.10 -10.39 18.72
N VAL A 287 -8.91 -11.43 17.88
CA VAL A 287 -7.58 -11.93 17.46
C VAL A 287 -7.03 -11.15 16.26
N ASP A 288 -7.43 -9.89 16.09
CA ASP A 288 -6.93 -9.04 15.00
C ASP A 288 -5.81 -8.12 15.49
N LEU A 289 -4.57 -8.54 15.28
CA LEU A 289 -3.36 -7.80 15.61
C LEU A 289 -2.48 -7.50 14.36
N PRO A 290 -2.99 -6.73 13.39
CA PRO A 290 -2.25 -6.47 12.16
C PRO A 290 -0.85 -5.89 12.39
N PRO A 291 0.12 -6.23 11.53
CA PRO A 291 -0.03 -7.03 10.31
C PRO A 291 0.01 -8.55 10.52
N TRP A 292 0.09 -9.02 11.76
CA TRP A 292 0.01 -10.45 12.06
C TRP A 292 -1.41 -10.97 11.87
N SER A 293 -1.52 -12.15 11.28
CA SER A 293 -2.76 -12.93 11.17
C SER A 293 -2.47 -14.39 11.48
N PRO A 294 -3.45 -15.13 12.04
CA PRO A 294 -3.32 -16.57 12.24
C PRO A 294 -2.93 -17.30 10.94
N MET A 295 -1.99 -18.25 11.03
CA MET A 295 -1.49 -19.00 9.88
C MET A 295 -2.28 -20.31 9.65
N LYS A 296 -3.57 -20.31 10.00
CA LYS A 296 -4.46 -21.47 9.92
C LYS A 296 -5.80 -21.10 9.28
N GLY A 297 -6.51 -22.14 8.80
CA GLY A 297 -7.86 -21.99 8.27
C GLY A 297 -7.96 -20.93 7.17
N ASP A 298 -8.93 -20.05 7.29
CA ASP A 298 -9.26 -19.06 6.25
C ASP A 298 -8.22 -17.92 6.11
N THR A 299 -7.26 -17.81 7.04
CA THR A 299 -6.21 -16.79 7.00
C THR A 299 -4.82 -17.34 6.71
N ALA A 300 -4.68 -18.65 6.45
CA ALA A 300 -3.39 -19.32 6.27
C ALA A 300 -2.50 -18.72 5.16
N GLY A 301 -3.08 -18.08 4.16
CA GLY A 301 -2.39 -17.41 3.06
C GLY A 301 -2.33 -15.89 3.13
N SER A 302 -2.87 -15.25 4.20
CA SER A 302 -3.03 -13.80 4.27
C SER A 302 -1.72 -13.03 4.14
N SER A 303 -0.64 -13.52 4.75
CA SER A 303 0.70 -12.91 4.72
C SER A 303 1.62 -13.56 3.67
N LEU A 304 1.04 -14.21 2.66
CA LEU A 304 1.76 -14.93 1.60
C LEU A 304 1.29 -14.51 0.18
N THR A 305 0.72 -13.33 0.05
CA THR A 305 0.26 -12.78 -1.24
C THR A 305 1.43 -12.66 -2.22
N VAL A 306 1.27 -13.22 -3.42
CA VAL A 306 2.27 -13.19 -4.47
C VAL A 306 2.33 -11.80 -5.09
N VAL A 307 3.52 -11.20 -5.15
CA VAL A 307 3.74 -9.81 -5.64
C VAL A 307 4.69 -9.76 -6.84
N GLN A 308 4.89 -10.89 -7.49
CA GLN A 308 5.92 -11.02 -8.54
C GLN A 308 5.68 -10.07 -9.73
N ALA A 309 4.43 -9.81 -10.09
CA ALA A 309 4.09 -8.86 -11.15
C ALA A 309 4.51 -7.43 -10.79
N ALA A 310 4.26 -6.99 -9.56
CA ALA A 310 4.67 -5.68 -9.09
C ALA A 310 6.21 -5.54 -9.01
N LEU A 311 6.92 -6.57 -8.54
CA LEU A 311 8.39 -6.58 -8.49
C LEU A 311 9.00 -6.44 -9.89
N LYS A 312 8.43 -7.10 -10.91
CA LYS A 312 8.87 -6.98 -12.31
C LYS A 312 8.67 -5.57 -12.87
N THR A 313 7.70 -4.82 -12.37
CA THR A 313 7.43 -3.44 -12.78
C THR A 313 8.11 -2.40 -11.88
N GLY A 314 9.00 -2.84 -10.98
CA GLY A 314 9.87 -1.96 -10.22
C GLY A 314 9.43 -1.68 -8.79
N LEU A 315 8.40 -2.36 -8.25
CA LEU A 315 8.10 -2.25 -6.81
C LEU A 315 9.33 -2.66 -5.99
N ARG A 316 9.65 -1.89 -4.97
CA ARG A 316 10.70 -2.19 -4.00
C ARG A 316 10.18 -1.85 -2.60
N SER A 317 10.54 -2.66 -1.63
CA SER A 317 10.24 -2.39 -0.22
C SER A 317 11.50 -1.86 0.45
N ARG A 318 11.35 -0.77 1.18
CA ARG A 318 12.41 -0.25 2.07
C ARG A 318 12.65 -1.19 3.26
N PRO A 319 13.77 -1.05 3.96
CA PRO A 319 13.98 -1.77 5.21
C PRO A 319 12.86 -1.47 6.21
N LEU A 320 12.30 -2.53 6.83
CA LEU A 320 11.20 -2.44 7.80
C LEU A 320 11.51 -1.47 8.95
N GLU A 321 12.77 -1.45 9.40
CA GLU A 321 13.26 -0.54 10.45
C GLU A 321 13.07 0.93 10.10
N SER A 322 13.26 1.30 8.83
CA SER A 322 13.01 2.69 8.37
C SER A 322 11.53 3.05 8.46
N THR A 323 10.65 2.13 8.07
CA THR A 323 9.19 2.32 8.17
C THR A 323 8.76 2.46 9.63
N VAL A 324 9.24 1.59 10.51
CA VAL A 324 8.95 1.62 11.95
C VAL A 324 9.39 2.94 12.57
N ARG A 325 10.64 3.34 12.36
CA ARG A 325 11.20 4.58 12.91
C ARG A 325 10.43 5.81 12.44
N ASP A 326 10.19 5.91 11.14
CA ASP A 326 9.56 7.09 10.55
C ASP A 326 8.06 7.17 10.91
N THR A 327 7.39 6.03 11.07
CA THR A 327 6.01 5.98 11.56
C THR A 327 5.91 6.44 13.01
N LEU A 328 6.82 5.98 13.87
CA LEU A 328 6.87 6.41 15.27
C LEU A 328 7.19 7.90 15.37
N ALA A 329 8.17 8.38 14.63
CA ALA A 329 8.53 9.79 14.60
C ALA A 329 7.37 10.68 14.18
N TRP A 330 6.63 10.29 13.12
CA TRP A 330 5.40 10.99 12.72
C TRP A 330 4.35 10.95 13.83
N PHE A 331 4.08 9.78 14.42
CA PHE A 331 3.06 9.65 15.46
C PHE A 331 3.35 10.57 16.66
N GLN A 332 4.62 10.74 17.02
CA GLN A 332 5.07 11.62 18.09
C GLN A 332 4.86 13.12 17.78
N THR A 333 4.63 13.50 16.51
CA THR A 333 4.27 14.89 16.16
C THR A 333 2.79 15.20 16.35
N LEU A 334 1.96 14.19 16.58
CA LEU A 334 0.53 14.37 16.76
C LEU A 334 0.21 15.02 18.13
N PRO A 335 -0.96 15.68 18.28
CA PRO A 335 -1.38 16.22 19.58
C PRO A 335 -1.37 15.14 20.69
N ALA A 336 -1.00 15.52 21.92
CA ALA A 336 -0.89 14.58 23.06
C ALA A 336 -2.18 13.78 23.29
N GLU A 337 -3.34 14.40 23.12
CA GLU A 337 -4.64 13.72 23.22
C GLU A 337 -4.77 12.57 22.20
N ARG A 338 -4.29 12.81 20.96
CA ARG A 338 -4.29 11.78 19.91
C ARG A 338 -3.29 10.66 20.19
N GLN A 339 -2.12 11.00 20.75
CA GLN A 339 -1.12 10.02 21.14
C GLN A 339 -1.58 9.13 22.32
N ALA A 340 -2.40 9.68 23.22
CA ALA A 340 -2.91 8.95 24.38
C ALA A 340 -3.87 7.81 24.02
N LYS A 341 -4.51 7.85 22.84
CA LYS A 341 -5.52 6.88 22.44
C LYS A 341 -5.27 6.35 21.03
N LEU A 342 -4.70 5.16 20.95
CA LEU A 342 -4.59 4.41 19.70
C LEU A 342 -5.97 3.93 19.22
N ARG A 343 -6.13 3.84 17.91
CA ARG A 343 -7.37 3.36 17.27
C ARG A 343 -7.37 1.86 17.03
N ALA A 344 -6.20 1.24 17.10
CA ALA A 344 -6.00 -0.20 16.94
C ALA A 344 -4.93 -0.69 17.92
N GLY A 345 -4.79 -2.00 18.01
CA GLY A 345 -3.86 -2.67 18.92
C GLY A 345 -4.57 -3.23 20.14
N LEU A 346 -3.82 -3.94 20.96
CA LEU A 346 -4.34 -4.62 22.14
C LEU A 346 -4.60 -3.62 23.26
N ASP A 347 -5.77 -3.77 23.90
CA ASP A 347 -6.08 -3.03 25.13
C ASP A 347 -5.08 -3.40 26.23
N PRO A 348 -4.53 -2.44 27.00
CA PRO A 348 -3.52 -2.70 28.02
C PRO A 348 -3.99 -3.66 29.13
N HIS A 349 -5.27 -3.62 29.53
CA HIS A 349 -5.78 -4.53 30.54
C HIS A 349 -5.89 -5.94 29.99
N LYS A 350 -6.40 -6.07 28.75
CA LYS A 350 -6.46 -7.36 28.05
C LYS A 350 -5.06 -7.95 27.84
N GLU A 351 -4.08 -7.14 27.48
CA GLU A 351 -2.68 -7.57 27.36
C GLU A 351 -2.16 -8.14 28.70
N ALA A 352 -2.34 -7.39 29.78
CA ALA A 352 -1.87 -7.80 31.11
C ALA A 352 -2.58 -9.08 31.61
N ASP A 353 -3.89 -9.20 31.38
CA ASP A 353 -4.63 -10.38 31.78
C ASP A 353 -4.22 -11.63 30.98
N THR A 354 -3.97 -11.46 29.68
CA THR A 354 -3.52 -12.54 28.80
C THR A 354 -2.11 -13.00 29.19
N LEU A 355 -1.18 -12.08 29.46
CA LEU A 355 0.16 -12.41 29.93
C LEU A 355 0.13 -13.13 31.28
N ARG A 356 -0.71 -12.69 32.20
CA ARG A 356 -0.88 -13.35 33.50
C ARG A 356 -1.38 -14.79 33.32
N ALA A 357 -2.41 -14.99 32.51
CA ALA A 357 -2.94 -16.33 32.21
C ALA A 357 -1.87 -17.21 31.59
N TRP A 358 -1.12 -16.68 30.61
CA TRP A 358 -0.02 -17.38 29.95
C TRP A 358 1.05 -17.85 30.93
N HIS A 359 1.47 -16.98 31.87
CA HIS A 359 2.48 -17.33 32.87
C HIS A 359 1.98 -18.37 33.87
N LEU A 360 0.73 -18.29 34.31
CA LEU A 360 0.14 -19.27 35.21
C LEU A 360 0.11 -20.67 34.58
N GLU A 361 -0.30 -20.78 33.33
CA GLU A 361 -0.39 -22.07 32.63
C GLU A 361 0.99 -22.64 32.27
N ASN A 362 2.02 -21.80 32.11
CA ASN A 362 3.37 -22.22 31.74
C ASN A 362 4.38 -22.17 32.89
N GLY A 363 3.93 -22.10 34.15
CA GLY A 363 4.75 -22.29 35.33
C GLY A 363 5.73 -21.15 35.63
N LYS A 364 5.44 -19.94 35.18
CA LYS A 364 6.21 -18.71 35.44
C LYS A 364 5.45 -17.74 36.37
N GLY A 365 4.64 -18.29 37.28
CA GLY A 365 3.91 -17.50 38.29
C GLY A 365 4.73 -17.20 39.50
#